data_14e5f1895c37b3c6f4922475952138a3
#
_entry.id   14e5f1895c37b3c6f4922475952138a3
#
_cell.length_a   1.000
_cell.length_b   1.000
_cell.length_c   1.000
_cell.angle_alpha   90.00
_cell.angle_beta   90.00
_cell.angle_gamma   90.00
#
_symmetry.space_group_name_H-M   'P 1'
#
loop_
_entity.id
_entity.type
_entity.pdbx_description
1 polymer ?
#
loop_
_entity_poly.entity_id
_entity_poly.type
_entity_poly.pdbx_seq_one_letter_code
_entity_poly.pdbx_strand_id
1 'polypeptide(L)'
;MTKVKTTISYIILIVASFLSAFPLYYMICGATNSSIDIVRGKLLPGTYLMENYQSLIANQNLGRAMFNSFRNAIVITVIALLVCSIAGYGFEIYHDKGKDLLMSILLLAMMLPFVAIMIPLFKLFSSWKLVNTWIALALPSISTPFLIMMFRQAARSFPHDIIEASRLEGLSEIKIFFTMFLPI
;
A
#
# COMPACT_ATOMS: atom_id res chain seq x y z
N MET A 1 13.70 -35.70 -3.66
CA MET A 1 13.75 -34.83 -4.87
C MET A 1 14.99 -35.24 -5.64
N THR A 2 14.90 -35.50 -6.95
CA THR A 2 16.06 -35.89 -7.76
C THR A 2 17.00 -34.69 -7.92
N LYS A 3 18.34 -34.92 -7.87
CA LYS A 3 19.37 -33.85 -8.01
C LYS A 3 19.11 -32.93 -9.21
N VAL A 4 18.56 -33.48 -10.30
CA VAL A 4 18.20 -32.73 -11.51
C VAL A 4 17.13 -31.68 -11.22
N LYS A 5 16.05 -31.99 -10.47
CA LYS A 5 15.01 -31.01 -10.10
C LYS A 5 15.59 -29.88 -9.26
N THR A 6 16.48 -30.21 -8.34
CA THR A 6 17.15 -29.21 -7.49
C THR A 6 18.03 -28.27 -8.32
N THR A 7 18.83 -28.81 -9.25
CA THR A 7 19.66 -27.98 -10.15
C THR A 7 18.83 -27.05 -11.02
N ILE A 8 17.75 -27.54 -11.62
CA ILE A 8 16.85 -26.73 -12.44
C ILE A 8 16.24 -25.63 -11.60
N SER A 9 15.78 -25.95 -10.37
CA SER A 9 15.22 -24.92 -9.45
C SER A 9 16.23 -23.83 -9.12
N TYR A 10 17.48 -24.16 -8.86
CA TYR A 10 18.53 -23.18 -8.62
C TYR A 10 18.81 -22.29 -9.84
N ILE A 11 18.86 -22.87 -11.04
CA ILE A 11 19.03 -22.08 -12.27
C ILE A 11 17.89 -21.08 -12.45
N ILE A 12 16.65 -21.53 -12.28
CA ILE A 12 15.48 -20.64 -12.37
C ILE A 12 15.55 -19.53 -11.33
N LEU A 13 15.89 -19.84 -10.08
CA LEU A 13 16.01 -18.86 -9.01
C LEU A 13 17.12 -17.85 -9.28
N ILE A 14 18.28 -18.29 -9.78
CA ILE A 14 19.39 -17.39 -10.15
C ILE A 14 18.95 -16.43 -11.25
N VAL A 15 18.35 -16.95 -12.32
CA VAL A 15 17.87 -16.11 -13.44
C VAL A 15 16.81 -15.12 -12.95
N ALA A 16 15.84 -15.57 -12.15
CA ALA A 16 14.81 -14.72 -11.58
C ALA A 16 15.42 -13.63 -10.68
N SER A 17 16.42 -13.97 -9.87
CA SER A 17 17.14 -13.01 -9.01
C SER A 17 17.87 -11.94 -9.82
N PHE A 18 18.55 -12.33 -10.89
CA PHE A 18 19.19 -11.37 -11.80
C PHE A 18 18.19 -10.43 -12.46
N LEU A 19 17.08 -10.98 -12.98
CA LEU A 19 16.03 -10.17 -13.59
C LEU A 19 15.40 -9.21 -12.58
N SER A 20 15.21 -9.64 -11.34
CA SER A 20 14.66 -8.79 -10.26
C SER A 20 15.64 -7.71 -9.78
N ALA A 21 16.94 -7.99 -9.79
CA ALA A 21 17.98 -7.04 -9.39
C ALA A 21 18.32 -6.03 -10.52
N PHE A 22 18.08 -6.39 -11.77
CA PHE A 22 18.45 -5.57 -12.94
C PHE A 22 17.86 -4.15 -12.92
N PRO A 23 16.58 -3.91 -12.61
CA PRO A 23 16.04 -2.55 -12.55
C PRO A 23 16.75 -1.67 -11.51
N LEU A 24 17.13 -2.23 -10.36
CA LEU A 24 17.87 -1.50 -9.32
C LEU A 24 19.29 -1.17 -9.79
N TYR A 25 19.95 -2.12 -10.42
CA TYR A 25 21.26 -1.90 -11.04
C TYR A 25 21.19 -0.81 -12.12
N TYR A 26 20.20 -0.90 -13.01
CA TYR A 26 20.01 0.10 -14.08
C TYR A 26 19.72 1.50 -13.52
N MET A 27 18.97 1.61 -12.43
CA MET A 27 18.72 2.88 -11.72
C MET A 27 20.04 3.50 -11.21
N ILE A 28 20.93 2.69 -10.62
CA ILE A 28 22.25 3.17 -10.15
C ILE A 28 23.11 3.62 -11.34
N CYS A 29 23.15 2.83 -12.42
CA CYS A 29 23.85 3.22 -13.64
C CYS A 29 23.27 4.51 -14.24
N GLY A 30 21.95 4.64 -14.28
CA GLY A 30 21.28 5.84 -14.77
C GLY A 30 21.62 7.08 -13.94
N ALA A 31 21.69 6.97 -12.62
CA ALA A 31 22.07 8.08 -11.75
C ALA A 31 23.49 8.61 -12.01
N THR A 32 24.38 7.76 -12.52
CA THR A 32 25.79 8.10 -12.79
C THR A 32 26.08 8.45 -14.23
N ASN A 33 25.12 8.30 -15.15
CA ASN A 33 25.29 8.56 -16.58
C ASN A 33 24.65 9.88 -17.03
N SER A 34 25.08 10.39 -18.20
CA SER A 34 24.44 11.52 -18.86
C SER A 34 23.08 11.08 -19.46
N SER A 35 22.18 12.04 -19.72
CA SER A 35 20.89 11.79 -20.38
C SER A 35 21.06 11.10 -21.74
N ILE A 36 22.13 11.41 -22.49
CA ILE A 36 22.43 10.78 -23.78
C ILE A 36 22.82 9.32 -23.59
N ASP A 37 23.67 9.02 -22.61
CA ASP A 37 24.10 7.65 -22.31
C ASP A 37 22.93 6.78 -21.87
N ILE A 38 21.99 7.34 -21.09
CA ILE A 38 20.78 6.65 -20.65
C ILE A 38 19.90 6.28 -21.85
N VAL A 39 19.66 7.23 -22.76
CA VAL A 39 18.87 7.00 -23.97
C VAL A 39 19.53 5.95 -24.88
N ARG A 40 20.86 5.90 -24.91
CA ARG A 40 21.63 4.87 -25.63
C ARG A 40 21.65 3.50 -24.94
N GLY A 41 21.05 3.38 -23.76
CA GLY A 41 20.99 2.13 -23.02
C GLY A 41 22.33 1.67 -22.41
N LYS A 42 23.22 2.62 -22.07
CA LYS A 42 24.52 2.30 -21.43
C LYS A 42 24.29 1.66 -20.07
N LEU A 43 24.81 0.45 -19.89
CA LEU A 43 24.65 -0.36 -18.68
C LEU A 43 25.82 -0.24 -17.68
N LEU A 44 26.86 0.50 -18.02
CA LEU A 44 28.00 0.73 -17.13
C LEU A 44 27.86 2.05 -16.39
N PRO A 45 28.26 2.14 -15.11
CA PRO A 45 28.28 3.38 -14.39
C PRO A 45 29.13 4.45 -15.09
N GLY A 46 28.69 5.71 -15.05
CA GLY A 46 29.40 6.86 -15.57
C GLY A 46 29.95 7.75 -14.46
N THR A 47 30.31 8.98 -14.79
CA THR A 47 30.92 9.96 -13.87
C THR A 47 30.03 11.17 -13.56
N TYR A 48 28.79 11.19 -14.06
CA TYR A 48 27.87 12.33 -13.99
C TYR A 48 27.07 12.42 -12.68
N LEU A 49 27.35 11.60 -11.67
CA LEU A 49 26.56 11.57 -10.43
C LEU A 49 26.44 12.94 -9.76
N MET A 50 27.56 13.67 -9.66
CA MET A 50 27.59 14.99 -8.99
C MET A 50 26.85 16.05 -9.81
N GLU A 51 26.99 16.03 -11.12
CA GLU A 51 26.29 16.95 -12.02
C GLU A 51 24.77 16.70 -11.99
N ASN A 52 24.36 15.43 -12.04
CA ASN A 52 22.96 15.05 -11.95
C ASN A 52 22.36 15.45 -10.59
N TYR A 53 23.11 15.27 -9.50
CA TYR A 53 22.68 15.69 -8.16
C TYR A 53 22.54 17.21 -8.04
N GLN A 54 23.51 17.97 -8.53
CA GLN A 54 23.45 19.44 -8.55
C GLN A 54 22.28 19.94 -9.40
N SER A 55 22.08 19.36 -10.58
CA SER A 55 20.93 19.67 -11.44
C SER A 55 19.59 19.36 -10.75
N LEU A 56 19.50 18.25 -10.05
CA LEU A 56 18.30 17.87 -9.30
C LEU A 56 17.97 18.90 -8.22
N ILE A 57 18.96 19.31 -7.42
CA ILE A 57 18.75 20.30 -6.34
C ILE A 57 18.44 21.69 -6.92
N ALA A 58 19.09 22.08 -8.00
CA ALA A 58 18.86 23.38 -8.63
C ALA A 58 17.45 23.51 -9.23
N ASN A 59 16.91 22.44 -9.80
CA ASN A 59 15.64 22.45 -10.51
C ASN A 59 14.44 21.98 -9.68
N GLN A 60 14.67 21.27 -8.55
CA GLN A 60 13.62 20.67 -7.74
C GLN A 60 13.85 20.93 -6.25
N ASN A 61 12.80 21.27 -5.53
CA ASN A 61 12.86 21.33 -4.07
C ASN A 61 12.71 19.91 -3.49
N LEU A 62 13.81 19.14 -3.57
CA LEU A 62 13.85 17.75 -3.15
C LEU A 62 13.44 17.57 -1.67
N GLY A 63 13.91 18.46 -0.78
CA GLY A 63 13.57 18.41 0.64
C GLY A 63 12.06 18.50 0.88
N ARG A 64 11.40 19.44 0.21
CA ARG A 64 9.94 19.59 0.28
C ARG A 64 9.20 18.40 -0.31
N ALA A 65 9.66 17.88 -1.44
CA ALA A 65 9.06 16.70 -2.08
C ALA A 65 9.16 15.47 -1.17
N MET A 66 10.32 15.20 -0.61
CA MET A 66 10.55 14.11 0.34
C MET A 66 9.71 14.26 1.60
N PHE A 67 9.68 15.46 2.19
CA PHE A 67 8.85 15.73 3.36
C PHE A 67 7.36 15.49 3.08
N ASN A 68 6.86 15.98 1.95
CA ASN A 68 5.46 15.76 1.56
C ASN A 68 5.14 14.27 1.37
N SER A 69 6.02 13.52 0.70
CA SER A 69 5.86 12.08 0.49
C SER A 69 5.84 11.33 1.83
N PHE A 70 6.78 11.64 2.73
CA PHE A 70 6.90 11.00 4.04
C PHE A 70 5.69 11.31 4.93
N ARG A 71 5.31 12.59 5.00
CA ARG A 71 4.11 13.02 5.73
C ARG A 71 2.85 12.32 5.21
N ASN A 72 2.64 12.33 3.90
CA ASN A 72 1.46 11.72 3.30
C ASN A 72 1.45 10.20 3.53
N ALA A 73 2.59 9.52 3.37
CA ALA A 73 2.70 8.09 3.63
C ALA A 73 2.32 7.75 5.07
N ILE A 74 2.89 8.46 6.06
CA ILE A 74 2.58 8.19 7.47
C ILE A 74 1.11 8.49 7.78
N VAL A 75 0.63 9.69 7.44
CA VAL A 75 -0.72 10.13 7.81
C VAL A 75 -1.78 9.24 7.16
N ILE A 76 -1.65 8.97 5.85
CA ILE A 76 -2.62 8.15 5.13
C ILE A 76 -2.59 6.71 5.64
N THR A 77 -1.41 6.14 5.89
CA THR A 77 -1.29 4.78 6.41
C THR A 77 -1.92 4.64 7.80
N VAL A 78 -1.63 5.55 8.73
CA VAL A 78 -2.21 5.51 10.07
C VAL A 78 -3.74 5.61 10.01
N ILE A 79 -4.28 6.56 9.23
CA ILE A 79 -5.73 6.70 9.06
C ILE A 79 -6.33 5.45 8.40
N ALA A 80 -5.71 4.94 7.34
CA ALA A 80 -6.20 3.75 6.64
C ALA A 80 -6.21 2.52 7.55
N LEU A 81 -5.15 2.29 8.33
CA LEU A 81 -5.10 1.19 9.30
C LEU A 81 -6.20 1.32 10.34
N LEU A 82 -6.40 2.49 10.92
CA LEU A 82 -7.47 2.70 11.91
C LEU A 82 -8.86 2.49 11.30
N VAL A 83 -9.17 3.12 10.17
CA VAL A 83 -10.49 3.01 9.54
C VAL A 83 -10.76 1.57 9.08
N CYS A 84 -9.79 0.94 8.41
CA CYS A 84 -10.00 -0.41 7.87
C CYS A 84 -10.01 -1.48 8.97
N SER A 85 -9.21 -1.32 10.04
CA SER A 85 -9.23 -2.28 11.15
C SER A 85 -10.53 -2.20 11.96
N ILE A 86 -11.03 -0.99 12.24
CA ILE A 86 -12.34 -0.80 12.89
C ILE A 86 -13.46 -1.41 12.04
N ALA A 87 -13.44 -1.13 10.73
CA ALA A 87 -14.44 -1.67 9.81
C ALA A 87 -14.36 -3.21 9.74
N GLY A 88 -13.15 -3.76 9.56
CA GLY A 88 -12.93 -5.21 9.49
C GLY A 88 -13.35 -5.93 10.77
N TYR A 89 -13.00 -5.39 11.93
CA TYR A 89 -13.45 -5.88 13.24
C TYR A 89 -14.98 -5.83 13.34
N GLY A 90 -15.60 -4.70 13.00
CA GLY A 90 -17.04 -4.53 13.03
C GLY A 90 -17.80 -5.51 12.10
N PHE A 91 -17.26 -5.79 10.92
CA PHE A 91 -17.84 -6.76 9.99
C PHE A 91 -17.77 -8.20 10.49
N GLU A 92 -16.77 -8.57 11.29
CA GLU A 92 -16.64 -9.93 11.80
C GLU A 92 -17.35 -10.12 13.13
N ILE A 93 -17.24 -9.17 14.06
CA ILE A 93 -17.77 -9.35 15.41
C ILE A 93 -19.30 -9.16 15.50
N TYR A 94 -19.83 -8.29 14.62
CA TYR A 94 -21.27 -8.01 14.60
C TYR A 94 -21.90 -8.59 13.33
N HIS A 95 -22.57 -9.73 13.47
CA HIS A 95 -23.26 -10.37 12.37
C HIS A 95 -24.69 -9.84 12.22
N ASP A 96 -24.99 -9.26 11.06
CA ASP A 96 -26.36 -8.99 10.60
C ASP A 96 -26.41 -9.02 9.07
N LYS A 97 -27.63 -9.25 8.53
CA LYS A 97 -27.87 -9.36 7.07
C LYS A 97 -27.43 -8.11 6.29
N GLY A 98 -27.53 -6.93 6.90
CA GLY A 98 -27.13 -5.67 6.27
C GLY A 98 -25.61 -5.59 6.08
N LYS A 99 -24.84 -6.04 7.05
CA LYS A 99 -23.36 -6.05 6.97
C LYS A 99 -22.86 -7.06 5.95
N ASP A 100 -23.47 -8.24 5.89
CA ASP A 100 -23.12 -9.24 4.88
C ASP A 100 -23.38 -8.72 3.45
N LEU A 101 -24.49 -7.99 3.26
CA LEU A 101 -24.76 -7.33 1.99
C LEU A 101 -23.72 -6.24 1.68
N LEU A 102 -23.40 -5.39 2.66
CA LEU A 102 -22.37 -4.34 2.47
C LEU A 102 -21.01 -4.96 2.15
N MET A 103 -20.61 -6.03 2.85
CA MET A 103 -19.36 -6.72 2.54
C MET A 103 -19.37 -7.28 1.12
N SER A 104 -20.49 -7.86 0.68
CA SER A 104 -20.64 -8.37 -0.69
C SER A 104 -20.49 -7.25 -1.73
N ILE A 105 -21.06 -6.07 -1.48
CA ILE A 105 -20.90 -4.89 -2.34
C ILE A 105 -19.44 -4.43 -2.37
N LEU A 106 -18.75 -4.39 -1.23
CA LEU A 106 -17.32 -4.05 -1.18
C LEU A 106 -16.47 -5.03 -1.99
N LEU A 107 -16.75 -6.33 -1.90
CA LEU A 107 -16.05 -7.35 -2.69
C LEU A 107 -16.32 -7.20 -4.19
N LEU A 108 -17.56 -6.90 -4.59
CA LEU A 108 -17.89 -6.59 -5.99
C LEU A 108 -17.16 -5.34 -6.48
N ALA A 109 -17.02 -4.31 -5.63
CA ALA A 109 -16.29 -3.10 -5.99
C ALA A 109 -14.80 -3.38 -6.26
N MET A 110 -14.19 -4.38 -5.60
CA MET A 110 -12.79 -4.79 -5.89
C MET A 110 -12.60 -5.39 -7.28
N MET A 111 -13.66 -5.88 -7.92
CA MET A 111 -13.58 -6.42 -9.28
C MET A 111 -13.42 -5.32 -10.33
N LEU A 112 -13.70 -4.06 -9.98
CA LEU A 112 -13.52 -2.94 -10.91
C LEU A 112 -12.04 -2.62 -11.07
N PRO A 113 -11.48 -2.66 -12.28
CA PRO A 113 -10.08 -2.28 -12.50
C PRO A 113 -9.89 -0.79 -12.19
N PHE A 114 -8.82 -0.47 -11.47
CA PHE A 114 -8.52 0.91 -11.07
C PHE A 114 -8.49 1.89 -12.25
N VAL A 115 -8.00 1.44 -13.41
CA VAL A 115 -7.95 2.26 -14.63
C VAL A 115 -9.34 2.73 -15.07
N ALA A 116 -10.36 1.89 -14.90
CA ALA A 116 -11.75 2.24 -15.26
C ALA A 116 -12.34 3.30 -14.32
N ILE A 117 -11.88 3.32 -13.06
CA ILE A 117 -12.35 4.26 -12.03
C ILE A 117 -11.59 5.59 -12.10
N MET A 118 -10.39 5.61 -12.63
CA MET A 118 -9.49 6.77 -12.58
C MET A 118 -10.10 8.03 -13.23
N ILE A 119 -10.73 7.91 -14.40
CA ILE A 119 -11.34 9.07 -15.10
C ILE A 119 -12.57 9.60 -14.35
N PRO A 120 -13.55 8.77 -13.93
CA PRO A 120 -14.66 9.22 -13.11
C PRO A 120 -14.21 9.87 -11.80
N LEU A 121 -13.20 9.28 -11.13
CA LEU A 121 -12.65 9.79 -9.87
C LEU A 121 -11.99 11.17 -10.05
N PHE A 122 -11.22 11.35 -11.13
CA PHE A 122 -10.63 12.65 -11.46
C PHE A 122 -11.71 13.72 -11.71
N LYS A 123 -12.76 13.39 -12.47
CA LYS A 123 -13.89 14.30 -12.71
C LYS A 123 -14.59 14.68 -11.40
N LEU A 124 -14.80 13.72 -10.52
CA LEU A 124 -15.41 13.95 -9.20
C LEU A 124 -14.56 14.91 -8.36
N PHE A 125 -13.25 14.64 -8.25
CA PHE A 125 -12.34 15.51 -7.49
C PHE A 125 -12.18 16.89 -8.12
N SER A 126 -12.25 16.98 -9.46
CA SER A 126 -12.25 18.26 -10.17
C SER A 126 -13.50 19.08 -9.84
N SER A 127 -14.70 18.46 -9.84
CA SER A 127 -15.95 19.14 -9.50
C SER A 127 -16.00 19.62 -8.04
N TRP A 128 -15.34 18.88 -7.13
CA TRP A 128 -15.20 19.24 -5.72
C TRP A 128 -14.03 20.19 -5.44
N LYS A 129 -13.27 20.60 -6.48
CA LYS A 129 -12.07 21.45 -6.37
C LYS A 129 -10.98 20.85 -5.46
N LEU A 130 -10.89 19.52 -5.40
CA LEU A 130 -9.93 18.79 -4.58
C LEU A 130 -8.65 18.41 -5.34
N VAL A 131 -8.58 18.65 -6.64
CA VAL A 131 -7.37 18.36 -7.45
C VAL A 131 -6.18 19.12 -6.87
N ASN A 132 -5.02 18.47 -6.81
CA ASN A 132 -3.78 18.97 -6.19
C ASN A 132 -3.84 19.18 -4.67
N THR A 133 -4.80 18.58 -3.98
CA THR A 133 -4.84 18.57 -2.52
C THR A 133 -4.43 17.20 -1.97
N TRP A 134 -3.94 17.16 -0.74
CA TRP A 134 -3.63 15.91 -0.06
C TRP A 134 -4.89 15.05 0.18
N ILE A 135 -6.07 15.68 0.26
CA ILE A 135 -7.36 15.01 0.43
C ILE A 135 -7.67 14.12 -0.78
N ALA A 136 -7.40 14.60 -2.00
CA ALA A 136 -7.59 13.81 -3.21
C ALA A 136 -6.70 12.54 -3.25
N LEU A 137 -5.53 12.60 -2.63
CA LEU A 137 -4.65 11.45 -2.48
C LEU A 137 -5.13 10.50 -1.36
N ALA A 138 -5.61 11.07 -0.25
CA ALA A 138 -6.01 10.32 0.94
C ALA A 138 -7.34 9.56 0.76
N LEU A 139 -8.39 10.23 0.24
CA LEU A 139 -9.75 9.68 0.17
C LEU A 139 -9.83 8.27 -0.46
N PRO A 140 -9.21 7.99 -1.62
CA PRO A 140 -9.25 6.66 -2.21
C PRO A 140 -8.45 5.61 -1.42
N SER A 141 -7.53 6.06 -0.57
CA SER A 141 -6.55 5.21 0.11
C SER A 141 -6.93 4.85 1.55
N ILE A 142 -7.74 5.69 2.23
CA ILE A 142 -8.07 5.49 3.65
C ILE A 142 -9.10 4.40 3.91
N SER A 143 -9.85 3.97 2.90
CA SER A 143 -10.89 2.94 3.04
C SER A 143 -10.88 2.04 1.82
N THR A 144 -9.96 1.08 1.78
CA THR A 144 -9.88 0.13 0.69
C THR A 144 -10.57 -1.18 1.07
N PRO A 145 -11.45 -1.72 0.21
CA PRO A 145 -12.14 -2.99 0.49
C PRO A 145 -11.17 -4.13 0.79
N PHE A 146 -10.00 -4.14 0.14
CA PHE A 146 -8.96 -5.14 0.38
C PHE A 146 -8.44 -5.11 1.83
N LEU A 147 -8.10 -3.92 2.35
CA LEU A 147 -7.64 -3.80 3.74
C LEU A 147 -8.75 -4.16 4.75
N ILE A 148 -10.00 -3.74 4.48
CA ILE A 148 -11.14 -4.11 5.32
C ILE A 148 -11.29 -5.62 5.37
N MET A 149 -11.19 -6.31 4.22
CA MET A 149 -11.24 -7.76 4.14
C MET A 149 -10.08 -8.43 4.89
N MET A 150 -8.86 -7.90 4.77
CA MET A 150 -7.68 -8.39 5.49
C MET A 150 -7.89 -8.31 7.01
N PHE A 151 -8.37 -7.16 7.51
CA PHE A 151 -8.66 -7.00 8.94
C PHE A 151 -9.85 -7.84 9.40
N ARG A 152 -10.86 -8.02 8.55
CA ARG A 152 -11.95 -8.98 8.86
C ARG A 152 -11.40 -10.39 9.01
N GLN A 153 -10.49 -10.82 8.12
CA GLN A 153 -9.87 -12.14 8.21
C GLN A 153 -9.00 -12.28 9.48
N ALA A 154 -8.29 -11.23 9.87
CA ALA A 154 -7.56 -11.21 11.14
C ALA A 154 -8.51 -11.30 12.34
N ALA A 155 -9.61 -10.54 12.32
CA ALA A 155 -10.64 -10.60 13.38
C ALA A 155 -11.28 -11.98 13.49
N ARG A 156 -11.46 -12.68 12.38
CA ARG A 156 -12.01 -14.05 12.36
C ARG A 156 -11.10 -15.07 13.05
N SER A 157 -9.79 -14.86 12.99
CA SER A 157 -8.81 -15.73 13.68
C SER A 157 -8.61 -15.36 15.16
N PHE A 158 -9.18 -14.23 15.61
CA PHE A 158 -9.09 -13.79 16.99
C PHE A 158 -10.02 -14.62 17.89
N PRO A 159 -9.57 -15.09 19.07
CA PRO A 159 -10.39 -15.90 19.97
C PRO A 159 -11.61 -15.14 20.49
N HIS A 160 -12.81 -15.58 20.13
CA HIS A 160 -14.06 -14.96 20.56
C HIS A 160 -14.26 -14.99 22.08
N ASP A 161 -13.72 -16.02 22.75
CA ASP A 161 -13.79 -16.17 24.21
C ASP A 161 -13.19 -14.97 24.96
N ILE A 162 -12.13 -14.36 24.39
CA ILE A 162 -11.49 -13.16 24.96
C ILE A 162 -12.44 -11.96 24.88
N ILE A 163 -13.18 -11.83 23.79
CA ILE A 163 -14.16 -10.75 23.59
C ILE A 163 -15.32 -10.93 24.57
N GLU A 164 -15.85 -12.15 24.70
CA GLU A 164 -16.94 -12.44 25.59
C GLU A 164 -16.54 -12.24 27.06
N ALA A 165 -15.39 -12.74 27.48
CA ALA A 165 -14.85 -12.48 28.82
C ALA A 165 -14.70 -10.99 29.12
N SER A 166 -14.15 -10.23 28.17
CA SER A 166 -13.99 -8.78 28.30
C SER A 166 -15.33 -8.04 28.43
N ARG A 167 -16.36 -8.51 27.72
CA ARG A 167 -17.73 -7.97 27.86
C ARG A 167 -18.34 -8.27 29.23
N LEU A 168 -18.11 -9.46 29.76
CA LEU A 168 -18.54 -9.83 31.12
C LEU A 168 -17.87 -9.00 32.21
N GLU A 169 -16.60 -8.58 31.97
CA GLU A 169 -15.88 -7.64 32.83
C GLU A 169 -16.34 -6.18 32.67
N GLY A 170 -17.32 -5.91 31.78
CA GLY A 170 -17.88 -4.59 31.57
C GLY A 170 -17.06 -3.65 30.68
N LEU A 171 -16.10 -4.17 29.90
CA LEU A 171 -15.36 -3.36 28.94
C LEU A 171 -16.26 -2.94 27.77
N SER A 172 -16.14 -1.68 27.34
CA SER A 172 -16.82 -1.22 26.14
C SER A 172 -16.17 -1.80 24.88
N GLU A 173 -16.94 -1.94 23.81
CA GLU A 173 -16.47 -2.47 22.52
C GLU A 173 -15.24 -1.72 21.96
N ILE A 174 -15.24 -0.40 22.09
CA ILE A 174 -14.10 0.44 21.69
C ILE A 174 -12.86 0.08 22.51
N LYS A 175 -13.01 -0.16 23.81
CA LYS A 175 -11.90 -0.53 24.68
C LYS A 175 -11.38 -1.93 24.33
N ILE A 176 -12.27 -2.89 24.07
CA ILE A 176 -11.90 -4.23 23.60
C ILE A 176 -11.12 -4.15 22.30
N PHE A 177 -11.61 -3.36 21.34
CA PHE A 177 -10.90 -3.17 20.08
C PHE A 177 -9.48 -2.64 20.26
N PHE A 178 -9.29 -1.53 21.01
CA PHE A 178 -7.98 -0.89 21.15
C PHE A 178 -7.02 -1.62 22.10
N THR A 179 -7.53 -2.35 23.12
CA THR A 179 -6.65 -2.97 24.12
C THR A 179 -6.44 -4.47 23.92
N MET A 180 -7.35 -5.15 23.23
CA MET A 180 -7.28 -6.59 23.03
C MET A 180 -7.03 -6.97 21.57
N PHE A 181 -7.80 -6.42 20.64
CA PHE A 181 -7.69 -6.78 19.23
C PHE A 181 -6.55 -6.10 18.49
N LEU A 182 -6.42 -4.77 18.59
CA LEU A 182 -5.46 -3.99 17.80
C LEU A 182 -3.98 -4.27 18.14
N PRO A 183 -3.59 -4.60 19.40
CA PRO A 183 -2.18 -4.86 19.75
C PRO A 183 -1.66 -6.24 19.32
N ILE A 184 -2.54 -7.17 18.97
CA ILE A 184 -2.22 -8.55 18.57
C ILE A 184 -2.17 -8.67 17.05
#